data_edb8004812de43bc5fed36a804144361
#
_entry.id   edb8004812de43bc5fed36a804144361
#
_cell.length_a   1.000
_cell.length_b   1.000
_cell.length_c   1.000
_cell.angle_alpha   90.00
_cell.angle_beta   90.00
_cell.angle_gamma   90.00
#
_symmetry.space_group_name_H-M   'P 1'
#
loop_
_entity.id
_entity.type
_entity.pdbx_description
1 polymer ?
#
loop_
_entity_poly.entity_id
_entity_poly.type
_entity_poly.pdbx_seq_one_letter_code
_entity_poly.pdbx_strand_id
1 'polypeptide(L)'
;MNDKERKPWVTASDVAARAGVSRSAVSRAFSPTASIAPQTRERVMAAARALGYQVNLIARDMITQRSSMIGVVTAGFENPFRARLLSDLMAALGQRALTPLVTNAEDPRQVRQSLEQLLSYRIAGLVMTSASPPLSVAQQYLEHRIPVVMINREANLPGADVVVSDNAAGAVQAAQRLVRAGARRLAFVGPRGASYSARSRAAAFEQALGRGDAFGATLARVLDTPSDTHASGIDAARQLFAASERPDGVFCSSDLLALGVIDVARSEFGLRVPDDLCVIGFDDIPAAEYDAYRLTTLRQDTRGLAHAAIDLLADRMQTFDGPSRTRVVPVAQVVRDSCA
;
A
#
# COMPACT_ATOMS: atom_id res chain seq x y z
N MET A 1 -7.63 -35.05 -27.74
CA MET A 1 -7.48 -35.14 -26.27
C MET A 1 -8.86 -34.97 -25.65
N ASN A 2 -9.33 -35.98 -24.94
CA ASN A 2 -10.71 -36.16 -24.52
C ASN A 2 -11.25 -35.02 -23.63
N ASP A 3 -12.33 -34.40 -24.09
CA ASP A 3 -13.19 -33.44 -23.37
C ASP A 3 -14.13 -34.19 -22.39
N LYS A 4 -13.56 -35.12 -21.60
CA LYS A 4 -14.30 -35.92 -20.62
C LYS A 4 -14.00 -35.40 -19.20
N GLU A 5 -15.10 -34.95 -18.56
CA GLU A 5 -15.29 -34.82 -17.11
C GLU A 5 -14.79 -33.51 -16.45
N ARG A 6 -15.18 -32.35 -16.97
CA ARG A 6 -15.48 -31.25 -16.04
C ARG A 6 -16.84 -31.56 -15.40
N LYS A 7 -16.88 -32.01 -14.12
CA LYS A 7 -18.13 -32.05 -13.36
C LYS A 7 -18.81 -30.69 -13.50
N PRO A 8 -20.01 -30.60 -14.05
CA PRO A 8 -20.71 -29.33 -14.15
C PRO A 8 -20.85 -28.77 -12.71
N TRP A 9 -20.61 -27.45 -12.56
CA TRP A 9 -20.80 -26.78 -11.27
C TRP A 9 -22.25 -27.00 -10.81
N VAL A 10 -22.43 -27.40 -9.53
CA VAL A 10 -23.76 -27.51 -8.93
C VAL A 10 -24.44 -26.16 -8.98
N THR A 11 -25.66 -26.12 -9.48
CA THR A 11 -26.42 -24.89 -9.68
C THR A 11 -27.49 -24.69 -8.59
N ALA A 12 -28.03 -23.49 -8.51
CA ALA A 12 -29.18 -23.21 -7.64
C ALA A 12 -30.41 -24.05 -8.03
N SER A 13 -30.51 -24.49 -9.28
CA SER A 13 -31.59 -25.41 -9.76
C SER A 13 -31.44 -26.78 -9.17
N ASP A 14 -30.23 -27.31 -9.07
CA ASP A 14 -29.99 -28.64 -8.49
C ASP A 14 -30.30 -28.65 -6.99
N VAL A 15 -29.93 -27.54 -6.28
CA VAL A 15 -30.31 -27.35 -4.86
C VAL A 15 -31.82 -27.25 -4.71
N ALA A 16 -32.50 -26.50 -5.58
CA ALA A 16 -33.96 -26.35 -5.56
C ALA A 16 -34.67 -27.70 -5.76
N ALA A 17 -34.23 -28.49 -6.76
CA ALA A 17 -34.75 -29.81 -7.00
C ALA A 17 -34.58 -30.76 -5.80
N ARG A 18 -33.36 -30.80 -5.22
CA ARG A 18 -33.06 -31.65 -4.04
C ARG A 18 -33.81 -31.21 -2.78
N ALA A 19 -34.02 -29.91 -2.57
CA ALA A 19 -34.70 -29.37 -1.41
C ALA A 19 -36.23 -29.33 -1.57
N GLY A 20 -36.78 -29.63 -2.77
CA GLY A 20 -38.21 -29.55 -3.05
C GLY A 20 -38.77 -28.14 -2.95
N VAL A 21 -38.00 -27.12 -3.47
CA VAL A 21 -38.39 -25.72 -3.42
C VAL A 21 -38.12 -25.00 -4.74
N SER A 22 -38.61 -23.78 -4.88
CA SER A 22 -38.30 -22.95 -6.07
C SER A 22 -36.87 -22.39 -6.03
N ARG A 23 -36.31 -22.03 -7.20
CA ARG A 23 -35.01 -21.34 -7.30
C ARG A 23 -35.00 -20.02 -6.50
N SER A 24 -36.12 -19.29 -6.47
CA SER A 24 -36.27 -18.08 -5.69
C SER A 24 -36.20 -18.34 -4.17
N ALA A 25 -36.69 -19.49 -3.70
CA ALA A 25 -36.54 -19.90 -2.31
C ALA A 25 -35.08 -20.23 -1.97
N VAL A 26 -34.35 -20.88 -2.88
CA VAL A 26 -32.88 -21.08 -2.71
C VAL A 26 -32.16 -19.74 -2.60
N SER A 27 -32.40 -18.79 -3.50
CA SER A 27 -31.79 -17.47 -3.44
C SER A 27 -32.09 -16.75 -2.11
N ARG A 28 -33.33 -16.79 -1.63
CA ARG A 28 -33.73 -16.22 -0.33
C ARG A 28 -33.07 -16.92 0.86
N ALA A 29 -32.86 -18.23 0.79
CA ALA A 29 -32.22 -18.97 1.86
C ALA A 29 -30.78 -18.56 2.10
N PHE A 30 -30.05 -18.14 1.04
CA PHE A 30 -28.68 -17.62 1.10
C PHE A 30 -28.58 -16.12 1.34
N SER A 31 -29.70 -15.40 1.36
CA SER A 31 -29.72 -13.97 1.70
C SER A 31 -29.93 -13.77 3.20
N PRO A 32 -29.05 -12.98 3.89
CA PRO A 32 -29.20 -12.68 5.30
C PRO A 32 -30.47 -11.87 5.62
N THR A 33 -30.92 -11.03 4.69
CA THR A 33 -32.01 -10.07 4.86
C THR A 33 -33.34 -10.55 4.30
N ALA A 34 -33.37 -11.63 3.51
CA ALA A 34 -34.61 -12.11 2.92
C ALA A 34 -35.45 -12.95 3.89
N SER A 35 -36.76 -12.68 3.89
CA SER A 35 -37.72 -13.47 4.65
C SER A 35 -37.93 -14.83 4.00
N ILE A 36 -37.71 -15.89 4.80
CA ILE A 36 -37.97 -17.28 4.46
C ILE A 36 -38.25 -18.07 5.74
N ALA A 37 -39.17 -19.02 5.68
CA ALA A 37 -39.48 -19.88 6.82
C ALA A 37 -38.24 -20.65 7.29
N PRO A 38 -37.97 -20.72 8.62
CA PRO A 38 -36.77 -21.38 9.15
C PRO A 38 -36.56 -22.81 8.65
N GLN A 39 -37.61 -23.61 8.65
CA GLN A 39 -37.58 -24.98 8.16
C GLN A 39 -37.20 -25.08 6.65
N THR A 40 -37.65 -24.10 5.84
CA THR A 40 -37.30 -24.08 4.41
C THR A 40 -35.83 -23.68 4.24
N ARG A 41 -35.33 -22.73 5.04
CA ARG A 41 -33.91 -22.37 5.08
C ARG A 41 -33.03 -23.58 5.42
N GLU A 42 -33.38 -24.32 6.45
CA GLU A 42 -32.66 -25.52 6.88
C GLU A 42 -32.59 -26.60 5.78
N ARG A 43 -33.74 -26.91 5.12
CA ARG A 43 -33.78 -27.85 4.03
C ARG A 43 -32.88 -27.44 2.86
N VAL A 44 -32.92 -26.17 2.47
CA VAL A 44 -32.06 -25.62 1.40
C VAL A 44 -30.60 -25.70 1.80
N MET A 45 -30.23 -25.32 3.01
CA MET A 45 -28.84 -25.38 3.47
C MET A 45 -28.32 -26.81 3.59
N ALA A 46 -29.15 -27.76 4.00
CA ALA A 46 -28.81 -29.18 4.02
C ALA A 46 -28.59 -29.75 2.59
N ALA A 47 -29.50 -29.43 1.65
CA ALA A 47 -29.35 -29.81 0.25
C ALA A 47 -28.09 -29.20 -0.39
N ALA A 48 -27.81 -27.92 -0.13
CA ALA A 48 -26.62 -27.24 -0.64
C ALA A 48 -25.33 -27.88 -0.12
N ARG A 49 -25.22 -28.17 1.19
CA ARG A 49 -24.09 -28.90 1.76
C ARG A 49 -23.89 -30.27 1.14
N ALA A 50 -24.98 -31.03 1.00
CA ALA A 50 -24.94 -32.38 0.45
C ALA A 50 -24.51 -32.45 -1.03
N LEU A 51 -24.76 -31.37 -1.78
CA LEU A 51 -24.36 -31.24 -3.19
C LEU A 51 -23.01 -30.55 -3.38
N GLY A 52 -22.43 -29.97 -2.33
CA GLY A 52 -21.25 -29.11 -2.46
C GLY A 52 -21.54 -27.79 -3.19
N TYR A 53 -22.78 -27.29 -3.11
CA TYR A 53 -23.18 -26.06 -3.77
C TYR A 53 -22.52 -24.84 -3.12
N GLN A 54 -21.93 -24.01 -3.96
CA GLN A 54 -21.44 -22.67 -3.59
C GLN A 54 -22.24 -21.61 -4.35
N VAL A 55 -22.61 -20.55 -3.64
CA VAL A 55 -23.30 -19.41 -4.28
C VAL A 55 -22.37 -18.76 -5.28
N ASN A 56 -22.83 -18.65 -6.52
CA ASN A 56 -22.11 -17.87 -7.52
C ASN A 56 -22.28 -16.37 -7.20
N LEU A 57 -21.25 -15.79 -6.58
CA LEU A 57 -21.26 -14.38 -6.17
C LEU A 57 -21.38 -13.44 -7.37
N ILE A 58 -20.75 -13.77 -8.50
CA ILE A 58 -20.84 -12.98 -9.74
C ILE A 58 -22.28 -12.94 -10.24
N ALA A 59 -22.95 -14.11 -10.29
CA ALA A 59 -24.35 -14.17 -10.71
C ALA A 59 -25.28 -13.40 -9.73
N ARG A 60 -25.00 -13.48 -8.44
CA ARG A 60 -25.74 -12.71 -7.42
C ARG A 60 -25.52 -11.20 -7.61
N ASP A 61 -24.30 -10.76 -7.80
CA ASP A 61 -23.93 -9.36 -7.96
C ASP A 61 -24.54 -8.78 -9.25
N MET A 62 -24.64 -9.58 -10.32
CA MET A 62 -25.38 -9.22 -11.54
C MET A 62 -26.88 -8.99 -11.29
N ILE A 63 -27.52 -9.83 -10.46
CA ILE A 63 -28.94 -9.71 -10.12
C ILE A 63 -29.20 -8.52 -9.19
N THR A 64 -28.33 -8.32 -8.20
CA THR A 64 -28.47 -7.25 -7.19
C THR A 64 -27.94 -5.91 -7.66
N GLN A 65 -27.25 -5.87 -8.80
CA GLN A 65 -26.51 -4.70 -9.34
C GLN A 65 -25.51 -4.11 -8.32
N ARG A 66 -25.05 -4.92 -7.39
CA ARG A 66 -24.08 -4.52 -6.36
C ARG A 66 -22.89 -5.47 -6.42
N SER A 67 -21.77 -4.98 -6.89
CA SER A 67 -20.51 -5.74 -6.87
C SER A 67 -19.88 -5.70 -5.48
N SER A 68 -19.28 -6.82 -5.08
CA SER A 68 -18.42 -6.91 -3.91
C SER A 68 -16.93 -6.89 -4.27
N MET A 69 -16.60 -6.76 -5.55
CA MET A 69 -15.23 -6.79 -6.04
C MET A 69 -14.58 -5.42 -5.96
N ILE A 70 -13.37 -5.37 -5.40
CA ILE A 70 -12.55 -4.16 -5.29
C ILE A 70 -11.27 -4.36 -6.08
N GLY A 71 -11.00 -3.47 -7.03
CA GLY A 71 -9.72 -3.44 -7.72
C GLY A 71 -8.63 -2.93 -6.77
N VAL A 72 -7.50 -3.61 -6.70
CA VAL A 72 -6.32 -3.16 -5.97
C VAL A 72 -5.14 -3.12 -6.93
N VAL A 73 -4.68 -1.91 -7.23
CA VAL A 73 -3.56 -1.67 -8.14
C VAL A 73 -2.33 -1.35 -7.32
N THR A 74 -1.32 -2.19 -7.42
CA THR A 74 -0.07 -2.08 -6.68
C THR A 74 1.12 -2.38 -7.59
N ALA A 75 2.33 -2.03 -7.16
CA ALA A 75 3.58 -2.33 -7.84
C ALA A 75 4.68 -2.60 -6.83
N GLY A 76 5.78 -3.24 -7.26
CA GLY A 76 6.93 -3.46 -6.39
C GLY A 76 6.66 -4.48 -5.29
N PHE A 77 6.17 -5.65 -5.64
CA PHE A 77 5.92 -6.74 -4.67
C PHE A 77 7.17 -7.18 -3.91
N GLU A 78 8.36 -6.92 -4.45
CA GLU A 78 9.63 -7.20 -3.79
C GLU A 78 9.95 -6.22 -2.64
N ASN A 79 9.29 -5.07 -2.60
CA ASN A 79 9.45 -4.12 -1.50
C ASN A 79 8.63 -4.59 -0.27
N PRO A 80 9.30 -4.92 0.87
CA PRO A 80 8.62 -5.50 2.03
C PRO A 80 7.52 -4.62 2.63
N PHE A 81 7.68 -3.29 2.58
CA PHE A 81 6.63 -2.36 3.02
C PHE A 81 5.38 -2.48 2.14
N ARG A 82 5.55 -2.53 0.81
CA ARG A 82 4.42 -2.64 -0.13
C ARG A 82 3.72 -3.99 -0.01
N ALA A 83 4.49 -5.06 0.17
CA ALA A 83 3.94 -6.40 0.41
C ALA A 83 3.12 -6.44 1.71
N ARG A 84 3.61 -5.81 2.78
CA ARG A 84 2.89 -5.72 4.06
C ARG A 84 1.62 -4.88 3.94
N LEU A 85 1.69 -3.72 3.28
CA LEU A 85 0.51 -2.89 3.02
C LEU A 85 -0.55 -3.66 2.23
N LEU A 86 -0.16 -4.40 1.19
CA LEU A 86 -1.07 -5.24 0.42
C LEU A 86 -1.72 -6.31 1.30
N SER A 87 -0.96 -6.98 2.15
CA SER A 87 -1.49 -7.98 3.10
C SER A 87 -2.54 -7.37 4.03
N ASP A 88 -2.26 -6.19 4.59
CA ASP A 88 -3.20 -5.48 5.48
C ASP A 88 -4.46 -5.00 4.73
N LEU A 89 -4.32 -4.57 3.46
CA LEU A 89 -5.47 -4.24 2.60
C LEU A 89 -6.36 -5.47 2.34
N MET A 90 -5.76 -6.63 2.04
CA MET A 90 -6.52 -7.88 1.85
C MET A 90 -7.29 -8.24 3.12
N ALA A 91 -6.67 -8.12 4.29
CA ALA A 91 -7.32 -8.38 5.57
C ALA A 91 -8.47 -7.40 5.82
N ALA A 92 -8.28 -6.10 5.59
CA ALA A 92 -9.30 -5.07 5.78
C ALA A 92 -10.51 -5.26 4.83
N LEU A 93 -10.26 -5.62 3.57
CA LEU A 93 -11.32 -5.97 2.60
C LEU A 93 -12.09 -7.21 3.03
N GLY A 94 -11.38 -8.26 3.45
CA GLY A 94 -12.01 -9.52 3.93
C GLY A 94 -12.93 -9.31 5.13
N GLN A 95 -12.55 -8.44 6.09
CA GLN A 95 -13.40 -8.08 7.23
C GLN A 95 -14.74 -7.45 6.82
N ARG A 96 -14.81 -6.86 5.62
CA ARG A 96 -16.04 -6.27 5.06
C ARG A 96 -16.73 -7.13 4.01
N ALA A 97 -16.32 -8.39 3.89
CA ALA A 97 -16.81 -9.31 2.85
C ALA A 97 -16.64 -8.76 1.42
N LEU A 98 -15.60 -7.94 1.19
CA LEU A 98 -15.20 -7.44 -0.11
C LEU A 98 -14.13 -8.35 -0.71
N THR A 99 -14.20 -8.59 -2.02
CA THR A 99 -13.29 -9.48 -2.75
C THR A 99 -12.26 -8.66 -3.52
N PRO A 100 -10.96 -8.74 -3.19
CA PRO A 100 -9.93 -8.02 -3.92
C PRO A 100 -9.63 -8.66 -5.28
N LEU A 101 -9.48 -7.82 -6.30
CA LEU A 101 -8.88 -8.16 -7.59
C LEU A 101 -7.56 -7.38 -7.70
N VAL A 102 -6.44 -8.09 -7.46
CA VAL A 102 -5.11 -7.46 -7.42
C VAL A 102 -4.48 -7.43 -8.79
N THR A 103 -3.96 -6.27 -9.18
CA THR A 103 -3.25 -6.05 -10.45
C THR A 103 -1.87 -5.48 -10.16
N ASN A 104 -0.84 -6.07 -10.78
CA ASN A 104 0.52 -5.52 -10.76
C ASN A 104 0.66 -4.39 -11.80
N ALA A 105 1.15 -3.24 -11.34
CA ALA A 105 1.31 -2.03 -12.13
C ALA A 105 2.80 -1.69 -12.40
N GLU A 106 3.69 -2.66 -12.38
CA GLU A 106 5.13 -2.43 -12.66
C GLU A 106 5.39 -2.13 -14.13
N ASP A 107 4.78 -2.88 -15.05
CA ASP A 107 4.90 -2.63 -16.47
C ASP A 107 3.82 -1.65 -16.96
N PRO A 108 4.19 -0.42 -17.36
CA PRO A 108 3.21 0.58 -17.84
C PRO A 108 2.38 0.12 -19.04
N ARG A 109 2.89 -0.84 -19.84
CA ARG A 109 2.19 -1.37 -21.01
C ARG A 109 1.05 -2.31 -20.60
N GLN A 110 1.30 -3.12 -19.58
CA GLN A 110 0.31 -4.08 -19.04
C GLN A 110 -0.72 -3.41 -18.14
N VAL A 111 -0.32 -2.32 -17.46
CA VAL A 111 -1.20 -1.58 -16.54
C VAL A 111 -2.49 -1.15 -17.21
N ARG A 112 -2.42 -0.53 -18.38
CA ARG A 112 -3.62 -0.07 -19.09
C ARG A 112 -4.59 -1.23 -19.38
N GLN A 113 -4.09 -2.31 -19.96
CA GLN A 113 -4.90 -3.49 -20.29
C GLN A 113 -5.52 -4.11 -19.04
N SER A 114 -4.75 -4.25 -17.96
CA SER A 114 -5.24 -4.81 -16.70
C SER A 114 -6.33 -3.93 -16.06
N LEU A 115 -6.21 -2.62 -16.20
CA LEU A 115 -7.20 -1.67 -15.69
C LEU A 115 -8.49 -1.68 -16.53
N GLU A 116 -8.39 -1.77 -17.85
CA GLU A 116 -9.56 -1.97 -18.73
C GLU A 116 -10.27 -3.30 -18.40
N GLN A 117 -9.52 -4.35 -18.07
CA GLN A 117 -10.09 -5.62 -17.60
C GLN A 117 -10.85 -5.45 -16.27
N LEU A 118 -10.30 -4.70 -15.30
CA LEU A 118 -10.99 -4.45 -14.04
C LEU A 118 -12.35 -3.74 -14.24
N LEU A 119 -12.45 -2.81 -15.20
CA LEU A 119 -13.73 -2.19 -15.57
C LEU A 119 -14.74 -3.24 -16.06
N SER A 120 -14.30 -4.23 -16.83
CA SER A 120 -15.18 -5.30 -17.34
C SER A 120 -15.74 -6.18 -16.23
N TYR A 121 -15.06 -6.30 -15.10
CA TYR A 121 -15.55 -7.03 -13.91
C TYR A 121 -16.55 -6.25 -13.07
N ARG A 122 -16.91 -5.01 -13.46
CA ARG A 122 -17.85 -4.15 -12.72
C ARG A 122 -17.47 -4.02 -11.25
N ILE A 123 -16.22 -3.69 -10.97
CA ILE A 123 -15.74 -3.50 -9.60
C ILE A 123 -16.51 -2.38 -8.90
N ALA A 124 -16.71 -2.50 -7.60
CA ALA A 124 -17.43 -1.53 -6.77
C ALA A 124 -16.56 -0.35 -6.34
N GLY A 125 -15.23 -0.48 -6.44
CA GLY A 125 -14.28 0.55 -6.07
C GLY A 125 -12.86 0.17 -6.44
N LEU A 126 -11.95 1.15 -6.40
CA LEU A 126 -10.55 1.01 -6.76
C LEU A 126 -9.66 1.56 -5.64
N VAL A 127 -8.67 0.78 -5.22
CA VAL A 127 -7.57 1.21 -4.35
C VAL A 127 -6.27 1.19 -5.16
N MET A 128 -5.54 2.31 -5.14
CA MET A 128 -4.27 2.46 -5.83
C MET A 128 -3.16 2.71 -4.82
N THR A 129 -2.19 1.81 -4.72
CA THR A 129 -1.01 1.99 -3.87
C THR A 129 0.17 2.42 -4.72
N SER A 130 0.91 3.44 -4.28
CA SER A 130 2.16 3.94 -4.91
C SER A 130 2.18 4.14 -6.45
N ALA A 131 3.17 4.80 -6.89
CA ALA A 131 3.63 5.51 -8.07
C ALA A 131 3.07 5.23 -9.48
N SER A 132 2.66 4.08 -9.86
CA SER A 132 2.14 3.80 -11.23
C SER A 132 0.75 3.21 -11.14
N PRO A 133 -0.25 3.63 -11.79
CA PRO A 133 -0.47 4.08 -13.14
C PRO A 133 -0.72 5.60 -13.24
N PRO A 134 -0.80 6.15 -14.49
CA PRO A 134 -1.13 7.56 -14.70
C PRO A 134 -2.48 7.92 -14.08
N LEU A 135 -2.62 9.14 -13.57
CA LEU A 135 -3.87 9.65 -12.99
C LEU A 135 -5.05 9.62 -13.96
N SER A 136 -4.79 9.71 -15.28
CA SER A 136 -5.80 9.57 -16.32
C SER A 136 -6.58 8.26 -16.24
N VAL A 137 -5.96 7.20 -15.73
CA VAL A 137 -6.64 5.92 -15.54
C VAL A 137 -7.59 5.99 -14.34
N ALA A 138 -7.14 6.54 -13.22
CA ALA A 138 -8.00 6.76 -12.05
C ALA A 138 -9.21 7.65 -12.40
N GLN A 139 -9.01 8.64 -13.26
CA GLN A 139 -10.07 9.52 -13.75
C GLN A 139 -11.16 8.75 -14.50
N GLN A 140 -10.81 7.79 -15.36
CA GLN A 140 -11.79 6.96 -16.06
C GLN A 140 -12.71 6.20 -15.09
N TYR A 141 -12.19 5.71 -13.96
CA TYR A 141 -13.03 5.06 -12.96
C TYR A 141 -14.02 6.02 -12.32
N LEU A 142 -13.57 7.23 -11.99
CA LEU A 142 -14.46 8.29 -11.45
C LEU A 142 -15.55 8.67 -12.45
N GLU A 143 -15.25 8.77 -13.75
CA GLU A 143 -16.22 9.02 -14.82
C GLU A 143 -17.29 7.92 -14.89
N HIS A 144 -16.94 6.68 -14.60
CA HIS A 144 -17.86 5.55 -14.47
C HIS A 144 -18.53 5.45 -13.08
N ARG A 145 -18.38 6.48 -12.24
CA ARG A 145 -18.89 6.53 -10.85
C ARG A 145 -18.36 5.39 -9.97
N ILE A 146 -17.15 4.92 -10.25
CA ILE A 146 -16.44 3.95 -9.43
C ILE A 146 -15.52 4.75 -8.49
N PRO A 147 -15.71 4.68 -7.16
CA PRO A 147 -14.89 5.42 -6.22
C PRO A 147 -13.43 4.96 -6.24
N VAL A 148 -12.53 5.93 -6.12
CA VAL A 148 -11.08 5.71 -6.12
C VAL A 148 -10.48 6.22 -4.82
N VAL A 149 -9.67 5.40 -4.18
CA VAL A 149 -8.82 5.78 -3.03
C VAL A 149 -7.36 5.52 -3.38
N MET A 150 -6.53 6.54 -3.18
CA MET A 150 -5.10 6.48 -3.43
C MET A 150 -4.32 6.43 -2.10
N ILE A 151 -3.30 5.58 -2.02
CA ILE A 151 -2.44 5.48 -0.83
C ILE A 151 -1.03 5.95 -1.18
N ASN A 152 -0.47 6.84 -0.35
CA ASN A 152 0.87 7.41 -0.50
C ASN A 152 1.10 8.04 -1.90
N ARG A 153 0.09 8.71 -2.42
CA ARG A 153 0.12 9.46 -3.67
C ARG A 153 -0.27 10.93 -3.45
N GLU A 154 0.01 11.75 -4.43
CA GLU A 154 -0.37 13.15 -4.42
C GLU A 154 -1.89 13.31 -4.59
N ALA A 155 -2.49 14.22 -3.81
CA ALA A 155 -3.92 14.52 -3.83
C ALA A 155 -4.27 15.50 -4.98
N ASN A 156 -4.01 15.10 -6.22
CA ASN A 156 -4.16 15.95 -7.42
C ASN A 156 -5.24 15.45 -8.40
N LEU A 157 -6.13 14.57 -7.95
CA LEU A 157 -7.26 14.08 -8.75
C LEU A 157 -8.58 14.40 -8.04
N PRO A 158 -9.36 15.40 -8.54
CA PRO A 158 -10.67 15.71 -7.98
C PRO A 158 -11.60 14.50 -7.96
N GLY A 159 -12.29 14.28 -6.84
CA GLY A 159 -13.19 13.14 -6.64
C GLY A 159 -12.53 11.87 -6.09
N ALA A 160 -11.21 11.73 -6.19
CA ALA A 160 -10.50 10.66 -5.51
C ALA A 160 -10.18 11.04 -4.05
N ASP A 161 -10.30 10.09 -3.14
CA ASP A 161 -9.84 10.23 -1.77
C ASP A 161 -8.38 9.74 -1.63
N VAL A 162 -7.66 10.27 -0.65
CA VAL A 162 -6.24 9.98 -0.45
C VAL A 162 -5.95 9.61 1.00
N VAL A 163 -5.11 8.61 1.20
CA VAL A 163 -4.54 8.26 2.51
C VAL A 163 -3.03 8.33 2.40
N VAL A 164 -2.38 9.06 3.27
CA VAL A 164 -0.91 9.20 3.28
C VAL A 164 -0.35 8.98 4.67
N SER A 165 0.85 8.43 4.74
CA SER A 165 1.64 8.49 5.97
C SER A 165 2.05 9.94 6.25
N ASP A 166 2.19 10.31 7.52
CA ASP A 166 2.71 11.62 7.90
C ASP A 166 4.22 11.73 7.58
N ASN A 167 4.48 11.89 6.27
CA ASN A 167 5.83 11.98 5.74
C ASN A 167 6.59 13.19 6.31
N ALA A 168 5.87 14.29 6.56
CA ALA A 168 6.47 15.52 7.05
C ALA A 168 6.90 15.37 8.51
N ALA A 169 6.00 14.90 9.38
CA ALA A 169 6.36 14.67 10.78
C ALA A 169 7.48 13.63 10.92
N GLY A 170 7.46 12.57 10.10
CA GLY A 170 8.53 11.57 10.09
C GLY A 170 9.88 12.15 9.70
N ALA A 171 9.94 12.98 8.67
CA ALA A 171 11.18 13.63 8.23
C ALA A 171 11.74 14.61 9.27
N VAL A 172 10.86 15.36 9.95
CA VAL A 172 11.26 16.22 11.08
C VAL A 172 11.83 15.39 12.23
N GLN A 173 11.19 14.26 12.59
CA GLN A 173 11.70 13.34 13.60
C GLN A 173 13.08 12.79 13.22
N ALA A 174 13.30 12.43 11.94
CA ALA A 174 14.59 11.96 11.44
C ALA A 174 15.67 13.05 11.60
N ALA A 175 15.39 14.31 11.20
CA ALA A 175 16.31 15.43 11.38
C ALA A 175 16.68 15.63 12.86
N GLN A 176 15.68 15.68 13.74
CA GLN A 176 15.87 15.83 15.19
C GLN A 176 16.73 14.69 15.76
N ARG A 177 16.49 13.46 15.32
CA ARG A 177 17.24 12.30 15.81
C ARG A 177 18.71 12.35 15.40
N LEU A 178 18.99 12.62 14.11
CA LEU A 178 20.37 12.76 13.63
C LEU A 178 21.14 13.83 14.42
N VAL A 179 20.53 14.97 14.63
CA VAL A 179 21.16 16.08 15.38
C VAL A 179 21.38 15.72 16.86
N ARG A 180 20.43 15.04 17.50
CA ARG A 180 20.60 14.56 18.89
C ARG A 180 21.70 13.51 19.01
N ALA A 181 21.89 12.67 17.98
CA ALA A 181 22.98 11.72 17.93
C ALA A 181 24.35 12.37 17.63
N GLY A 182 24.40 13.70 17.45
CA GLY A 182 25.64 14.46 17.26
C GLY A 182 25.98 14.77 15.82
N ALA A 183 25.23 14.29 14.84
CA ALA A 183 25.48 14.58 13.43
C ALA A 183 25.26 16.06 13.11
N ARG A 184 26.12 16.62 12.24
CA ARG A 184 26.12 18.04 11.87
C ARG A 184 26.09 18.28 10.38
N ARG A 185 26.62 17.37 9.58
CA ARG A 185 26.60 17.44 8.11
C ARG A 185 25.69 16.37 7.58
N LEU A 186 24.45 16.74 7.29
CA LEU A 186 23.41 15.80 6.97
C LEU A 186 23.22 15.64 5.47
N ALA A 187 22.81 14.46 5.05
CA ALA A 187 22.40 14.19 3.69
C ALA A 187 21.02 13.52 3.63
N PHE A 188 20.34 13.74 2.51
CA PHE A 188 19.11 13.01 2.17
C PHE A 188 19.35 12.14 0.93
N VAL A 189 18.79 10.92 0.94
CA VAL A 189 18.85 9.97 -0.19
C VAL A 189 17.45 9.46 -0.50
N GLY A 190 17.00 9.63 -1.76
CA GLY A 190 15.69 9.10 -2.16
C GLY A 190 15.24 9.48 -3.56
N PRO A 191 14.29 8.72 -4.18
CA PRO A 191 13.80 8.93 -5.54
C PRO A 191 12.78 10.08 -5.61
N ARG A 192 13.23 11.31 -5.44
CA ARG A 192 12.35 12.51 -5.42
C ARG A 192 11.62 12.72 -6.76
N GLY A 193 12.28 12.43 -7.86
CA GLY A 193 11.69 12.51 -9.19
C GLY A 193 10.54 11.52 -9.42
N ALA A 194 10.62 10.34 -8.83
CA ALA A 194 9.70 9.23 -9.08
C ALA A 194 8.68 8.99 -7.96
N SER A 195 8.89 9.53 -6.74
CA SER A 195 8.06 9.23 -5.57
C SER A 195 7.54 10.47 -4.86
N TYR A 196 6.21 10.57 -4.74
CA TYR A 196 5.56 11.58 -3.90
C TYR A 196 6.05 11.54 -2.44
N SER A 197 6.10 10.35 -1.85
CA SER A 197 6.52 10.20 -0.45
C SER A 197 7.98 10.64 -0.25
N ALA A 198 8.89 10.28 -1.17
CA ALA A 198 10.29 10.71 -1.10
C ALA A 198 10.42 12.23 -1.27
N ARG A 199 9.66 12.85 -2.20
CA ARG A 199 9.64 14.33 -2.32
C ARG A 199 9.14 15.00 -1.05
N SER A 200 8.04 14.50 -0.48
CA SER A 200 7.46 15.04 0.75
C SER A 200 8.43 14.94 1.94
N ARG A 201 9.10 13.78 2.08
CA ARG A 201 10.14 13.55 3.11
C ARG A 201 11.34 14.49 2.92
N ALA A 202 11.85 14.61 1.67
CA ALA A 202 12.94 15.51 1.36
C ALA A 202 12.61 16.97 1.70
N ALA A 203 11.48 17.47 1.20
CA ALA A 203 11.05 18.85 1.43
C ALA A 203 10.90 19.18 2.92
N ALA A 204 10.30 18.27 3.70
CA ALA A 204 10.14 18.47 5.14
C ALA A 204 11.48 18.38 5.88
N PHE A 205 12.40 17.51 5.46
CA PHE A 205 13.75 17.41 6.03
C PHE A 205 14.57 18.67 5.74
N GLU A 206 14.55 19.14 4.49
CA GLU A 206 15.18 20.40 4.07
C GLU A 206 14.61 21.59 4.85
N GLN A 207 13.28 21.67 4.98
CA GLN A 207 12.62 22.74 5.72
C GLN A 207 12.95 22.70 7.21
N ALA A 208 13.05 21.52 7.81
CA ALA A 208 13.43 21.39 9.23
C ALA A 208 14.83 21.93 9.50
N LEU A 209 15.77 21.67 8.59
CA LEU A 209 17.15 22.15 8.71
C LEU A 209 17.32 23.62 8.31
N GLY A 210 16.50 24.12 7.38
CA GLY A 210 16.56 25.50 6.88
C GLY A 210 15.93 26.56 7.80
N ARG A 211 15.26 26.16 8.88
CA ARG A 211 14.63 27.10 9.85
C ARG A 211 15.61 27.77 10.83
N GLY A 212 16.85 27.92 10.40
CA GLY A 212 17.89 28.63 11.20
C GLY A 212 18.49 27.74 12.27
N ASP A 213 19.35 28.28 13.09
CA ASP A 213 20.23 27.63 14.09
C ASP A 213 19.57 26.63 15.07
N ALA A 214 18.27 26.35 14.90
CA ALA A 214 17.49 25.51 15.79
C ALA A 214 18.08 24.10 15.97
N PHE A 215 18.80 23.59 14.96
CA PHE A 215 19.39 22.24 15.01
C PHE A 215 20.93 22.24 15.02
N GLY A 216 21.61 23.37 14.69
CA GLY A 216 23.07 23.42 14.59
C GLY A 216 23.67 22.42 13.59
N ALA A 217 22.91 22.04 12.55
CA ALA A 217 23.31 21.10 11.50
C ALA A 217 23.00 21.69 10.13
N THR A 218 23.76 21.28 9.11
CA THR A 218 23.61 21.73 7.73
C THR A 218 23.22 20.58 6.83
N LEU A 219 22.38 20.86 5.83
CA LEU A 219 22.10 19.92 4.74
C LEU A 219 23.25 20.01 3.71
N ALA A 220 24.18 19.08 3.81
CA ALA A 220 25.35 19.05 2.94
C ALA A 220 25.03 18.52 1.54
N ARG A 221 24.12 17.52 1.43
CA ARG A 221 23.78 16.90 0.16
C ARG A 221 22.36 16.36 0.12
N VAL A 222 21.80 16.41 -1.08
CA VAL A 222 20.56 15.72 -1.44
C VAL A 222 20.83 14.90 -2.70
N LEU A 223 20.70 13.58 -2.59
CA LEU A 223 20.88 12.68 -3.74
C LEU A 223 19.51 12.15 -4.19
N ASP A 224 19.24 12.37 -5.47
CA ASP A 224 18.08 11.78 -6.14
C ASP A 224 18.46 10.41 -6.71
N THR A 225 17.73 9.38 -6.32
CA THR A 225 17.96 8.01 -6.79
C THR A 225 16.92 7.61 -7.84
N PRO A 226 17.24 6.69 -8.77
CA PRO A 226 16.26 6.23 -9.76
C PRO A 226 15.10 5.44 -9.11
N SER A 227 15.36 4.79 -7.99
CA SER A 227 14.37 3.95 -7.28
C SER A 227 14.67 3.86 -5.78
N ASP A 228 13.76 3.25 -5.02
CA ASP A 228 13.87 2.98 -3.58
C ASP A 228 14.44 1.58 -3.28
N THR A 229 15.37 1.09 -4.10
CA THR A 229 15.99 -0.23 -3.95
C THR A 229 17.30 -0.18 -3.16
N HIS A 230 17.72 -1.33 -2.63
CA HIS A 230 19.02 -1.50 -1.98
C HIS A 230 20.19 -1.13 -2.92
N ALA A 231 20.13 -1.55 -4.20
CA ALA A 231 21.15 -1.20 -5.19
C ALA A 231 21.26 0.32 -5.41
N SER A 232 20.13 1.03 -5.47
CA SER A 232 20.15 2.50 -5.56
C SER A 232 20.77 3.14 -4.29
N GLY A 233 20.62 2.51 -3.14
CA GLY A 233 21.27 2.91 -1.89
C GLY A 233 22.79 2.76 -1.95
N ILE A 234 23.28 1.64 -2.51
CA ILE A 234 24.69 1.39 -2.75
C ILE A 234 25.29 2.48 -3.65
N ASP A 235 24.66 2.75 -4.79
CA ASP A 235 25.17 3.74 -5.75
C ASP A 235 25.18 5.16 -5.17
N ALA A 236 24.15 5.51 -4.42
CA ALA A 236 24.08 6.79 -3.70
C ALA A 236 25.19 6.92 -2.64
N ALA A 237 25.44 5.86 -1.87
CA ALA A 237 26.47 5.85 -0.85
C ALA A 237 27.88 6.07 -1.43
N ARG A 238 28.20 5.41 -2.54
CA ARG A 238 29.47 5.61 -3.24
C ARG A 238 29.65 7.08 -3.65
N GLN A 239 28.59 7.74 -4.15
CA GLN A 239 28.62 9.15 -4.48
C GLN A 239 28.78 10.06 -3.25
N LEU A 240 28.09 9.71 -2.13
CA LEU A 240 28.20 10.48 -0.87
C LEU A 240 29.61 10.43 -0.30
N PHE A 241 30.21 9.23 -0.23
CA PHE A 241 31.44 9.03 0.52
C PHE A 241 32.70 9.22 -0.32
N ALA A 242 32.61 9.29 -1.66
CA ALA A 242 33.70 9.69 -2.53
C ALA A 242 34.01 11.21 -2.45
N ALA A 243 33.10 12.01 -1.91
CA ALA A 243 33.29 13.45 -1.75
C ALA A 243 34.30 13.76 -0.64
N SER A 244 35.00 14.92 -0.78
CA SER A 244 35.97 15.40 0.22
C SER A 244 35.31 15.72 1.57
N GLU A 245 34.10 16.26 1.53
CA GLU A 245 33.30 16.56 2.71
C GLU A 245 32.17 15.52 2.82
N ARG A 246 32.42 14.49 3.63
CA ARG A 246 31.45 13.42 3.86
C ARG A 246 30.37 13.85 4.88
N PRO A 247 29.11 13.44 4.69
CA PRO A 247 28.10 13.59 5.73
C PRO A 247 28.42 12.67 6.91
N ASP A 248 28.05 13.09 8.10
CA ASP A 248 28.08 12.31 9.36
C ASP A 248 26.68 11.80 9.77
N GLY A 249 25.63 12.23 9.05
CA GLY A 249 24.28 11.76 9.20
C GLY A 249 23.55 11.64 7.85
N VAL A 250 22.87 10.53 7.62
CA VAL A 250 22.09 10.28 6.39
C VAL A 250 20.67 9.88 6.73
N PHE A 251 19.72 10.62 6.18
CA PHE A 251 18.31 10.22 6.15
C PHE A 251 17.97 9.64 4.78
N CYS A 252 17.63 8.37 4.74
CA CYS A 252 17.17 7.66 3.55
C CYS A 252 15.65 7.63 3.51
N SER A 253 15.07 7.89 2.35
CA SER A 253 13.61 7.90 2.19
C SER A 253 12.96 6.51 2.30
N SER A 254 13.73 5.44 2.37
CA SER A 254 13.27 4.08 2.68
C SER A 254 14.37 3.28 3.37
N ASP A 255 13.99 2.22 4.06
CA ASP A 255 14.94 1.31 4.71
C ASP A 255 15.83 0.60 3.69
N LEU A 256 15.29 0.19 2.54
CA LEU A 256 16.10 -0.48 1.51
C LEU A 256 17.28 0.40 1.06
N LEU A 257 17.06 1.70 0.88
CA LEU A 257 18.15 2.63 0.59
C LEU A 257 19.13 2.73 1.75
N ALA A 258 18.61 2.80 2.97
CA ALA A 258 19.44 2.91 4.19
C ALA A 258 20.35 1.68 4.37
N LEU A 259 19.84 0.47 4.12
CA LEU A 259 20.64 -0.76 4.16
C LEU A 259 21.79 -0.70 3.15
N GLY A 260 21.53 -0.27 1.90
CA GLY A 260 22.57 -0.10 0.90
C GLY A 260 23.63 0.95 1.29
N VAL A 261 23.20 2.04 1.94
CA VAL A 261 24.13 3.06 2.47
C VAL A 261 25.01 2.48 3.58
N ILE A 262 24.45 1.70 4.51
CA ILE A 262 25.21 1.07 5.59
C ILE A 262 26.22 0.07 5.04
N ASP A 263 25.82 -0.75 4.07
CA ASP A 263 26.71 -1.77 3.50
C ASP A 263 27.96 -1.13 2.88
N VAL A 264 27.79 -0.10 2.05
CA VAL A 264 28.91 0.62 1.42
C VAL A 264 29.75 1.37 2.46
N ALA A 265 29.11 2.05 3.40
CA ALA A 265 29.82 2.78 4.47
C ALA A 265 30.81 1.84 5.20
N ARG A 266 30.35 0.64 5.55
CA ARG A 266 31.18 -0.35 6.28
C ARG A 266 32.19 -1.05 5.38
N SER A 267 31.74 -1.58 4.23
CA SER A 267 32.59 -2.48 3.41
C SER A 267 33.58 -1.75 2.51
N GLU A 268 33.24 -0.59 1.98
CA GLU A 268 34.08 0.14 1.02
C GLU A 268 34.83 1.34 1.65
N PHE A 269 34.25 1.95 2.68
CA PHE A 269 34.82 3.15 3.29
C PHE A 269 35.28 2.96 4.74
N GLY A 270 35.04 1.81 5.33
CA GLY A 270 35.48 1.48 6.71
C GLY A 270 34.84 2.35 7.79
N LEU A 271 33.68 2.96 7.50
CA LEU A 271 32.96 3.81 8.44
C LEU A 271 32.21 2.96 9.46
N ARG A 272 32.32 3.31 10.73
CA ARG A 272 31.54 2.68 11.81
C ARG A 272 30.16 3.36 11.87
N VAL A 273 29.13 2.54 11.90
CA VAL A 273 27.75 2.98 12.11
C VAL A 273 27.35 2.47 13.51
N PRO A 274 27.05 3.35 14.49
CA PRO A 274 26.74 4.80 14.34
C PRO A 274 27.92 5.76 14.53
N ASP A 275 29.09 5.35 14.99
CA ASP A 275 30.15 6.22 15.53
C ASP A 275 30.67 7.28 14.54
N ASP A 276 30.90 6.88 13.28
CA ASP A 276 31.41 7.77 12.22
C ASP A 276 30.27 8.25 11.30
N LEU A 277 29.12 7.53 11.27
CA LEU A 277 27.99 7.83 10.41
C LEU A 277 26.69 7.38 11.08
N CYS A 278 25.77 8.30 11.36
CA CYS A 278 24.40 7.98 11.71
C CYS A 278 23.54 7.75 10.46
N VAL A 279 22.75 6.65 10.43
CA VAL A 279 21.84 6.36 9.32
C VAL A 279 20.43 6.14 9.84
N ILE A 280 19.46 6.81 9.21
CA ILE A 280 18.03 6.63 9.50
C ILE A 280 17.31 6.25 8.22
N GLY A 281 16.45 5.24 8.30
CA GLY A 281 15.55 4.79 7.25
C GLY A 281 14.11 5.27 7.42
N PHE A 282 13.24 4.67 6.62
CA PHE A 282 11.79 4.85 6.70
C PHE A 282 11.13 3.56 6.23
N ASP A 283 10.12 3.06 6.89
CA ASP A 283 9.21 1.93 6.61
C ASP A 283 9.16 0.92 7.76
N ASP A 284 10.25 0.68 8.46
CA ASP A 284 10.44 -0.39 9.46
C ASP A 284 10.19 -1.78 8.87
N ILE A 285 10.94 -2.08 7.79
CA ILE A 285 10.92 -3.41 7.17
C ILE A 285 11.60 -4.46 8.08
N PRO A 286 11.30 -5.77 7.92
CA PRO A 286 11.91 -6.81 8.77
C PRO A 286 13.43 -6.77 8.82
N ALA A 287 14.11 -6.44 7.71
CA ALA A 287 15.55 -6.36 7.65
C ALA A 287 16.14 -5.23 8.53
N ALA A 288 15.37 -4.21 8.88
CA ALA A 288 15.79 -3.16 9.79
C ALA A 288 16.11 -3.67 11.21
N GLU A 289 15.53 -4.81 11.59
CA GLU A 289 15.76 -5.45 12.91
C GLU A 289 16.97 -6.39 12.94
N TYR A 290 17.50 -6.78 11.77
CA TYR A 290 18.62 -7.73 11.72
C TYR A 290 19.85 -7.17 12.42
N ASP A 291 20.57 -8.03 13.14
CA ASP A 291 21.79 -7.65 13.89
C ASP A 291 22.85 -6.99 13.00
N ALA A 292 22.88 -7.35 11.71
CA ALA A 292 23.76 -6.72 10.74
C ALA A 292 23.48 -5.23 10.56
N TYR A 293 22.25 -4.75 10.80
CA TYR A 293 21.86 -3.37 10.53
C TYR A 293 21.41 -2.61 11.76
N ARG A 294 20.52 -3.21 12.57
CA ARG A 294 19.93 -2.52 13.74
C ARG A 294 19.52 -1.10 13.40
N LEU A 295 18.76 -0.98 12.28
CA LEU A 295 18.44 0.31 11.64
C LEU A 295 17.39 1.10 12.42
N THR A 296 17.76 2.31 12.85
CA THR A 296 16.81 3.33 13.32
C THR A 296 15.96 3.81 12.14
N THR A 297 14.64 3.81 12.29
CA THR A 297 13.73 4.06 11.17
C THR A 297 12.42 4.70 11.61
N LEU A 298 11.62 5.17 10.67
CA LEU A 298 10.26 5.66 10.88
C LEU A 298 9.27 4.58 10.41
N ARG A 299 8.56 3.96 11.35
CA ARG A 299 7.55 2.93 11.05
C ARG A 299 6.30 3.55 10.47
N GLN A 300 5.89 3.12 9.29
CA GLN A 300 4.57 3.40 8.75
C GLN A 300 3.54 2.40 9.31
N ASP A 301 2.39 2.88 9.73
CA ASP A 301 1.26 2.04 10.14
C ASP A 301 0.49 1.53 8.92
N THR A 302 0.95 0.41 8.34
CA THR A 302 0.32 -0.21 7.16
C THR A 302 -1.12 -0.66 7.42
N ARG A 303 -1.41 -1.08 8.67
CA ARG A 303 -2.77 -1.44 9.07
C ARG A 303 -3.67 -0.20 9.14
N GLY A 304 -3.18 0.89 9.74
CA GLY A 304 -3.89 2.17 9.78
C GLY A 304 -4.15 2.74 8.38
N LEU A 305 -3.15 2.67 7.48
CA LEU A 305 -3.31 3.05 6.07
C LEU A 305 -4.39 2.22 5.36
N ALA A 306 -4.36 0.90 5.54
CA ALA A 306 -5.33 0.00 4.93
C ALA A 306 -6.76 0.27 5.43
N HIS A 307 -6.95 0.34 6.74
CA HIS A 307 -8.27 0.60 7.33
C HIS A 307 -8.81 1.97 6.89
N ALA A 308 -7.99 3.03 6.97
CA ALA A 308 -8.38 4.36 6.53
C ALA A 308 -8.81 4.40 5.05
N ALA A 309 -8.09 3.67 4.19
CA ALA A 309 -8.42 3.59 2.76
C ALA A 309 -9.74 2.85 2.52
N ILE A 310 -9.96 1.72 3.19
CA ILE A 310 -11.18 0.94 3.03
C ILE A 310 -12.39 1.63 3.68
N ASP A 311 -12.21 2.42 4.75
CA ASP A 311 -13.25 3.26 5.32
C ASP A 311 -13.71 4.34 4.33
N LEU A 312 -12.74 5.09 3.75
CA LEU A 312 -13.04 6.10 2.74
C LEU A 312 -13.74 5.50 1.53
N LEU A 313 -13.26 4.33 1.07
CA LEU A 313 -13.87 3.62 -0.07
C LEU A 313 -15.29 3.21 0.22
N ALA A 314 -15.55 2.62 1.40
CA ALA A 314 -16.87 2.19 1.81
C ALA A 314 -17.87 3.36 1.91
N ASP A 315 -17.44 4.50 2.45
CA ASP A 315 -18.24 5.72 2.48
C ASP A 315 -18.59 6.19 1.06
N ARG A 316 -17.61 6.19 0.13
CA ARG A 316 -17.82 6.59 -1.26
C ARG A 316 -18.72 5.62 -2.04
N MET A 317 -18.67 4.33 -1.72
CA MET A 317 -19.60 3.34 -2.29
C MET A 317 -21.05 3.61 -1.89
N GLN A 318 -21.29 4.26 -0.75
CA GLN A 318 -22.62 4.67 -0.31
C GLN A 318 -23.00 6.04 -0.84
N THR A 319 -22.05 7.00 -0.80
CA THR A 319 -22.26 8.40 -1.24
C THR A 319 -21.09 8.81 -2.11
N PHE A 320 -21.25 8.64 -3.42
CA PHE A 320 -20.17 8.86 -4.39
C PHE A 320 -19.72 10.32 -4.46
N ASP A 321 -20.68 11.25 -4.49
CA ASP A 321 -20.42 12.66 -4.70
C ASP A 321 -19.88 13.34 -3.42
N GLY A 322 -19.10 14.40 -3.60
CA GLY A 322 -18.52 15.21 -2.54
C GLY A 322 -17.05 15.57 -2.77
N PRO A 323 -16.48 16.48 -1.99
CA PRO A 323 -15.09 16.90 -2.15
C PRO A 323 -14.13 15.74 -1.85
N SER A 324 -12.93 15.75 -2.47
CA SER A 324 -11.85 14.83 -2.15
C SER A 324 -11.43 14.97 -0.70
N ARG A 325 -11.20 13.84 -0.04
CA ARG A 325 -10.79 13.78 1.37
C ARG A 325 -9.37 13.27 1.45
N THR A 326 -8.58 13.83 2.36
CA THR A 326 -7.24 13.33 2.68
C THR A 326 -7.21 12.87 4.14
N ARG A 327 -6.74 11.65 4.38
CA ARG A 327 -6.43 11.15 5.73
C ARG A 327 -4.92 10.97 5.87
N VAL A 328 -4.39 11.53 6.94
CA VAL A 328 -2.97 11.40 7.32
C VAL A 328 -2.87 10.38 8.45
N VAL A 329 -2.04 9.37 8.26
CA VAL A 329 -1.77 8.31 9.25
C VAL A 329 -0.42 8.60 9.90
N PRO A 330 -0.35 8.71 11.22
CA PRO A 330 0.90 8.97 11.93
C PRO A 330 1.96 7.92 11.67
N VAL A 331 3.24 8.32 11.77
CA VAL A 331 4.39 7.43 11.76
C VAL A 331 5.02 7.39 13.15
N ALA A 332 5.70 6.30 13.49
CA ALA A 332 6.36 6.12 14.77
C ALA A 332 7.87 5.95 14.57
N GLN A 333 8.67 6.68 15.34
CA GLN A 333 10.11 6.48 15.36
C GLN A 333 10.46 5.18 16.09
N VAL A 334 11.30 4.36 15.47
CA VAL A 334 11.86 3.14 16.04
C VAL A 334 13.36 3.32 16.13
N VAL A 335 13.85 3.54 17.35
CA VAL A 335 15.27 3.79 17.62
C VAL A 335 15.98 2.44 17.77
N ARG A 336 17.07 2.28 17.02
CA ARG A 336 18.02 1.16 17.07
C ARG A 336 19.46 1.68 16.99
N ASP A 337 20.40 0.81 16.74
CA ASP A 337 21.83 1.10 16.92
C ASP A 337 22.42 2.00 15.82
N SER A 338 21.84 2.04 14.61
CA SER A 338 22.40 2.84 13.50
C SER A 338 22.32 4.36 13.71
N CYS A 339 21.52 4.82 14.69
CA CYS A 339 21.43 6.19 15.14
C CYS A 339 20.78 6.22 16.53
N ALA A 340 21.53 5.82 17.55
CA ALA A 340 21.04 5.66 18.93
C ALA A 340 21.01 6.97 19.72
#